data_3bb32ba97243c8d9ecddb6af6b699771
#
_entry.id   3bb32ba97243c8d9ecddb6af6b699771
#
_cell.length_a   1.000
_cell.length_b   1.000
_cell.length_c   1.000
_cell.angle_alpha   90.00
_cell.angle_beta   90.00
_cell.angle_gamma   90.00
#
_symmetry.space_group_name_H-M   'P 1'
#
loop_
_entity.id
_entity.type
_entity.pdbx_description
1 polymer ?
#
loop_
_entity_poly.entity_id
_entity_poly.type
_entity_poly.pdbx_seq_one_letter_code
_entity_poly.pdbx_strand_id
1 'polypeptide(L)'
;MGGLTPLGMGEASGSVTPLLKEDGEAFKIAVLIPTINNADELDIVLGRLAKQTYSDFEVIISDSKSKDHTKDVCEKYGATWIEDPSRNRADACNYALRQMDHELVLFTDDDTVPPLDWVEKLVRWFDNPEVGAVGGPNFAPDDDPFGAKCADVAFCTKFMTAGTRYGAQPKGELVPITHN
;
A
#
# COMPACT_ATOMS: atom_id res chain seq x y z
N MET A 1 -27.50 -16.20 -11.68
CA MET A 1 -26.54 -15.13 -11.94
C MET A 1 -26.89 -13.98 -10.99
N GLY A 2 -26.33 -13.97 -9.83
CA GLY A 2 -26.51 -12.93 -8.81
C GLY A 2 -25.18 -12.22 -8.67
N GLY A 3 -25.08 -10.98 -9.16
CA GLY A 3 -23.91 -10.14 -8.97
C GLY A 3 -23.78 -9.83 -7.49
N LEU A 4 -22.64 -10.17 -6.90
CA LEU A 4 -22.22 -9.70 -5.60
C LEU A 4 -21.92 -8.22 -5.73
N THR A 5 -22.79 -7.39 -5.16
CA THR A 5 -22.49 -5.96 -4.96
C THR A 5 -21.40 -5.87 -3.90
N PRO A 6 -20.28 -5.17 -4.13
CA PRO A 6 -19.30 -4.94 -3.07
C PRO A 6 -19.99 -4.31 -1.86
N LEU A 7 -19.73 -4.85 -0.69
CA LEU A 7 -20.18 -4.25 0.58
C LEU A 7 -19.60 -2.84 0.65
N GLY A 8 -20.49 -1.85 0.65
CA GLY A 8 -20.11 -0.45 0.69
C GLY A 8 -19.16 -0.15 1.83
N MET A 9 -17.98 0.31 1.49
CA MET A 9 -17.07 0.95 2.42
C MET A 9 -17.80 2.09 3.09
N GLY A 10 -17.86 2.07 4.43
CA GLY A 10 -18.64 3.00 5.22
C GLY A 10 -18.36 4.44 4.82
N GLU A 11 -19.40 5.27 4.82
CA GLU A 11 -19.36 6.69 4.48
C GLU A 11 -18.25 7.40 5.28
N ALA A 12 -17.07 7.52 4.68
CA ALA A 12 -16.07 8.46 5.14
C ALA A 12 -16.60 9.86 4.83
N SER A 13 -16.93 10.62 5.85
CA SER A 13 -17.42 12.00 5.74
C SER A 13 -16.26 12.91 5.33
N GLY A 14 -16.09 13.08 4.06
CA GLY A 14 -15.14 13.96 3.42
C GLY A 14 -14.81 13.40 2.04
N SER A 15 -15.52 13.79 0.98
CA SER A 15 -15.18 13.37 -0.37
C SER A 15 -13.85 14.00 -0.77
N VAL A 16 -12.78 13.24 -0.66
CA VAL A 16 -11.50 13.60 -1.28
C VAL A 16 -11.70 13.49 -2.78
N THR A 17 -11.38 14.56 -3.51
CA THR A 17 -11.53 14.60 -4.96
C THR A 17 -10.67 13.51 -5.59
N PRO A 18 -11.21 12.66 -6.49
CA PRO A 18 -10.42 11.66 -7.21
C PRO A 18 -9.27 12.30 -7.97
N LEU A 19 -8.14 11.59 -8.05
CA LEU A 19 -7.05 11.96 -8.94
C LEU A 19 -7.52 11.76 -10.39
N LEU A 20 -7.46 12.83 -11.18
CA LEU A 20 -7.94 12.82 -12.58
C LEU A 20 -6.75 12.88 -13.55
N LYS A 21 -6.87 12.16 -14.64
CA LYS A 21 -6.00 12.25 -15.81
C LYS A 21 -6.28 13.54 -16.60
N GLU A 22 -5.42 13.85 -17.56
CA GLU A 22 -5.59 15.02 -18.45
C GLU A 22 -6.90 14.99 -19.26
N ASP A 23 -7.42 13.79 -19.56
CA ASP A 23 -8.68 13.57 -20.25
C ASP A 23 -9.92 13.67 -19.33
N GLY A 24 -9.71 13.85 -18.02
CA GLY A 24 -10.76 13.97 -17.01
C GLY A 24 -11.25 12.64 -16.44
N GLU A 25 -10.70 11.49 -16.86
CA GLU A 25 -10.98 10.19 -16.25
C GLU A 25 -10.23 10.04 -14.92
N ALA A 26 -10.82 9.30 -13.97
CA ALA A 26 -10.12 8.95 -12.73
C ALA A 26 -9.05 7.89 -13.00
N PHE A 27 -7.93 7.98 -12.26
CA PHE A 27 -6.93 6.92 -12.27
C PHE A 27 -7.50 5.65 -11.63
N LYS A 28 -7.24 4.50 -12.23
CA LYS A 28 -7.46 3.20 -11.59
C LYS A 28 -6.32 2.93 -10.63
N ILE A 29 -6.62 2.98 -9.34
CA ILE A 29 -5.65 2.88 -8.27
C ILE A 29 -5.79 1.55 -7.56
N ALA A 30 -4.69 0.86 -7.29
CA ALA A 30 -4.66 -0.34 -6.45
C ALA A 30 -3.64 -0.22 -5.32
N VAL A 31 -3.95 -0.86 -4.20
CA VAL A 31 -2.99 -1.21 -3.14
C VAL A 31 -2.67 -2.68 -3.26
N LEU A 32 -1.42 -3.01 -3.57
CA LEU A 32 -0.94 -4.39 -3.72
C LEU A 32 -0.16 -4.83 -2.49
N ILE A 33 -0.58 -5.95 -1.91
CA ILE A 33 0.01 -6.54 -0.71
C ILE A 33 0.39 -7.99 -1.00
N PRO A 34 1.68 -8.33 -1.03
CA PRO A 34 2.13 -9.73 -1.04
C PRO A 34 2.05 -10.30 0.37
N THR A 35 1.58 -11.53 0.50
CA THR A 35 1.42 -12.21 1.80
C THR A 35 1.70 -13.71 1.73
N ILE A 36 2.03 -14.28 2.88
CA ILE A 36 2.09 -15.73 3.09
C ILE A 36 1.93 -16.08 4.58
N ASN A 37 0.86 -16.81 4.93
CA ASN A 37 0.59 -17.29 6.29
C ASN A 37 0.67 -16.17 7.36
N ASN A 38 0.05 -15.04 7.09
CA ASN A 38 0.08 -13.87 7.97
C ASN A 38 -1.32 -13.22 8.11
N ALA A 39 -2.35 -14.05 8.27
CA ALA A 39 -3.74 -13.62 8.24
C ALA A 39 -4.09 -12.61 9.35
N ASP A 40 -3.53 -12.78 10.56
CA ASP A 40 -3.84 -11.91 11.69
C ASP A 40 -3.32 -10.48 11.49
N GLU A 41 -2.09 -10.33 10.99
CA GLU A 41 -1.51 -9.03 10.66
C GLU A 41 -2.21 -8.40 9.45
N LEU A 42 -2.51 -9.22 8.43
CA LEU A 42 -3.25 -8.77 7.26
C LEU A 42 -4.64 -8.23 7.62
N ASP A 43 -5.32 -8.82 8.62
CA ASP A 43 -6.62 -8.31 9.12
C ASP A 43 -6.48 -6.89 9.68
N ILE A 44 -5.38 -6.59 10.37
CA ILE A 44 -5.07 -5.25 10.88
C ILE A 44 -4.84 -4.28 9.72
N VAL A 45 -4.02 -4.66 8.74
CA VAL A 45 -3.71 -3.82 7.57
C VAL A 45 -4.97 -3.51 6.77
N LEU A 46 -5.78 -4.53 6.44
CA LEU A 46 -7.02 -4.34 5.70
C LEU A 46 -8.04 -3.51 6.47
N GLY A 47 -8.11 -3.68 7.79
CA GLY A 47 -8.93 -2.84 8.66
C GLY A 47 -8.49 -1.36 8.66
N ARG A 48 -7.22 -1.07 8.44
CA ARG A 48 -6.69 0.30 8.28
C ARG A 48 -6.96 0.86 6.88
N LEU A 49 -6.82 0.03 5.85
CA LEU A 49 -7.12 0.42 4.47
C LEU A 49 -8.60 0.72 4.27
N ALA A 50 -9.49 -0.05 4.89
CA ALA A 50 -10.93 0.21 4.86
C ALA A 50 -11.37 1.55 5.50
N LYS A 51 -10.47 2.20 6.26
CA LYS A 51 -10.71 3.48 6.93
C LYS A 51 -9.91 4.64 6.33
N GLN A 52 -9.30 4.46 5.18
CA GLN A 52 -8.55 5.53 4.52
C GLN A 52 -9.43 6.72 4.17
N THR A 53 -8.89 7.94 4.24
CA THR A 53 -9.59 9.18 3.83
C THR A 53 -9.87 9.20 2.34
N TYR A 54 -9.00 8.63 1.53
CA TYR A 54 -9.20 8.40 0.11
C TYR A 54 -9.74 6.98 -0.09
N SER A 55 -10.87 6.83 -0.77
CA SER A 55 -11.60 5.55 -0.88
C SER A 55 -11.68 4.98 -2.30
N ASP A 56 -11.23 5.72 -3.30
CA ASP A 56 -11.32 5.30 -4.72
C ASP A 56 -10.09 4.49 -5.12
N PHE A 57 -9.94 3.29 -4.55
CA PHE A 57 -8.89 2.34 -4.87
C PHE A 57 -9.36 0.90 -4.60
N GLU A 58 -8.73 -0.05 -5.26
CA GLU A 58 -8.91 -1.47 -5.01
C GLU A 58 -7.76 -2.03 -4.16
N VAL A 59 -8.06 -3.05 -3.35
CA VAL A 59 -7.04 -3.79 -2.61
C VAL A 59 -6.83 -5.15 -3.26
N ILE A 60 -5.58 -5.45 -3.59
CA ILE A 60 -5.19 -6.69 -4.25
C ILE A 60 -4.17 -7.42 -3.38
N ILE A 61 -4.48 -8.66 -3.04
CA ILE A 61 -3.62 -9.52 -2.24
C ILE A 61 -3.00 -10.58 -3.13
N SER A 62 -1.67 -10.60 -3.18
CA SER A 62 -0.91 -11.66 -3.83
C SER A 62 -0.47 -12.68 -2.78
N ASP A 63 -1.18 -13.78 -2.70
CA ASP A 63 -1.01 -14.80 -1.67
C ASP A 63 -0.14 -15.97 -2.17
N SER A 64 1.03 -16.13 -1.61
CA SER A 64 1.98 -17.19 -1.94
C SER A 64 1.58 -18.55 -1.32
N LYS A 65 0.31 -18.94 -1.50
CA LYS A 65 -0.28 -20.23 -1.06
C LYS A 65 -0.33 -20.38 0.46
N SER A 66 -0.89 -19.41 1.14
CA SER A 66 -1.17 -19.49 2.57
C SER A 66 -2.02 -20.71 2.93
N LYS A 67 -1.80 -21.23 4.15
CA LYS A 67 -2.52 -22.38 4.69
C LYS A 67 -3.37 -22.01 5.91
N ASP A 68 -3.28 -20.77 6.32
CA ASP A 68 -4.07 -20.17 7.38
C ASP A 68 -5.39 -19.57 6.81
N HIS A 69 -6.04 -18.71 7.54
CA HIS A 69 -7.30 -18.07 7.15
C HIS A 69 -7.14 -16.78 6.33
N THR A 70 -5.98 -16.58 5.68
CA THR A 70 -5.69 -15.40 4.83
C THR A 70 -6.80 -15.12 3.83
N LYS A 71 -7.32 -16.14 3.15
CA LYS A 71 -8.38 -15.96 2.16
C LYS A 71 -9.69 -15.47 2.78
N ASP A 72 -10.06 -15.98 3.95
CA ASP A 72 -11.26 -15.54 4.67
C ASP A 72 -11.15 -14.06 5.07
N VAL A 73 -9.95 -13.62 5.45
CA VAL A 73 -9.65 -12.21 5.74
C VAL A 73 -9.82 -11.36 4.49
N CYS A 74 -9.32 -11.79 3.33
CA CYS A 74 -9.54 -11.06 2.07
C CYS A 74 -11.03 -10.92 1.74
N GLU A 75 -11.79 -12.00 1.87
CA GLU A 75 -13.24 -11.99 1.63
C GLU A 75 -13.99 -11.05 2.58
N LYS A 76 -13.60 -11.00 3.86
CA LYS A 76 -14.18 -10.10 4.87
C LYS A 76 -14.11 -8.63 4.47
N TYR A 77 -13.04 -8.20 3.83
CA TYR A 77 -12.82 -6.81 3.40
C TYR A 77 -13.13 -6.54 1.92
N GLY A 78 -13.54 -7.56 1.17
CA GLY A 78 -13.79 -7.44 -0.26
C GLY A 78 -12.53 -7.19 -1.09
N ALA A 79 -11.37 -7.59 -0.58
CA ALA A 79 -10.10 -7.50 -1.31
C ALA A 79 -10.03 -8.56 -2.41
N THR A 80 -9.45 -8.20 -3.55
CA THR A 80 -9.19 -9.15 -4.64
C THR A 80 -8.03 -10.06 -4.25
N TRP A 81 -8.33 -11.35 -4.08
CA TRP A 81 -7.34 -12.37 -3.72
C TRP A 81 -6.81 -13.09 -4.95
N ILE A 82 -5.48 -13.15 -5.09
CA ILE A 82 -4.78 -13.84 -6.18
C ILE A 82 -3.83 -14.85 -5.55
N GLU A 83 -4.07 -16.15 -5.79
CA GLU A 83 -3.11 -17.19 -5.43
C GLU A 83 -1.92 -17.15 -6.39
N ASP A 84 -0.72 -16.92 -5.89
CA ASP A 84 0.49 -16.89 -6.68
C ASP A 84 1.39 -18.10 -6.41
N PRO A 85 2.11 -18.62 -7.42
CA PRO A 85 3.00 -19.75 -7.26
C PRO A 85 4.38 -19.36 -6.72
N SER A 86 4.62 -18.10 -6.47
CA SER A 86 5.94 -17.54 -6.16
C SER A 86 6.42 -17.93 -4.77
N ARG A 87 7.72 -17.78 -4.55
CA ARG A 87 8.36 -18.07 -3.27
C ARG A 87 9.08 -16.85 -2.69
N ASN A 88 9.03 -15.73 -3.38
CA ASN A 88 9.63 -14.48 -2.91
C ASN A 88 8.71 -13.32 -3.26
N ARG A 89 8.84 -12.23 -2.51
CA ARG A 89 8.02 -11.04 -2.59
C ARG A 89 8.03 -10.38 -3.97
N ALA A 90 9.20 -10.28 -4.60
CA ALA A 90 9.32 -9.61 -5.90
C ALA A 90 8.56 -10.37 -7.00
N ASP A 91 8.65 -11.70 -7.01
CA ASP A 91 7.90 -12.52 -7.97
C ASP A 91 6.40 -12.47 -7.69
N ALA A 92 5.98 -12.48 -6.41
CA ALA A 92 4.58 -12.33 -6.01
C ALA A 92 3.99 -11.02 -6.52
N CYS A 93 4.68 -9.89 -6.28
CA CYS A 93 4.26 -8.60 -6.82
C CYS A 93 4.19 -8.61 -8.36
N ASN A 94 5.22 -9.13 -9.03
CA ASN A 94 5.25 -9.21 -10.50
C ASN A 94 4.14 -10.12 -11.06
N TYR A 95 3.79 -11.19 -10.35
CA TYR A 95 2.71 -12.09 -10.75
C TYR A 95 1.35 -11.38 -10.70
N ALA A 96 1.07 -10.66 -9.61
CA ALA A 96 -0.15 -9.86 -9.47
C ALA A 96 -0.21 -8.73 -10.52
N LEU A 97 0.88 -7.96 -10.68
CA LEU A 97 0.94 -6.85 -11.65
C LEU A 97 0.59 -7.27 -13.08
N ARG A 98 0.93 -8.50 -13.49
CA ARG A 98 0.57 -9.00 -14.83
C ARG A 98 -0.93 -9.31 -15.00
N GLN A 99 -1.67 -9.37 -13.91
CA GLN A 99 -3.11 -9.67 -13.89
C GLN A 99 -3.96 -8.43 -13.60
N MET A 100 -3.30 -7.29 -13.32
CA MET A 100 -3.92 -6.03 -12.97
C MET A 100 -4.03 -5.11 -14.19
N ASP A 101 -5.06 -4.29 -14.20
CA ASP A 101 -5.29 -3.21 -15.18
C ASP A 101 -5.38 -1.86 -14.46
N HIS A 102 -4.45 -1.63 -13.52
CA HIS A 102 -4.37 -0.40 -12.74
C HIS A 102 -3.21 0.46 -13.21
N GLU A 103 -3.43 1.77 -13.24
CA GLU A 103 -2.46 2.75 -13.73
C GLU A 103 -1.53 3.23 -12.62
N LEU A 104 -2.04 3.21 -11.38
CA LEU A 104 -1.28 3.58 -10.20
C LEU A 104 -1.34 2.46 -9.17
N VAL A 105 -0.17 1.99 -8.74
CA VAL A 105 -0.07 0.88 -7.78
C VAL A 105 0.73 1.32 -6.56
N LEU A 106 0.09 1.25 -5.40
CA LEU A 106 0.71 1.47 -4.11
C LEU A 106 1.12 0.12 -3.52
N PHE A 107 2.36 0.01 -3.05
CA PHE A 107 2.87 -1.21 -2.42
C PHE A 107 2.95 -1.02 -0.91
N THR A 108 2.47 -2.01 -0.18
CA THR A 108 2.69 -2.11 1.27
C THR A 108 2.90 -3.56 1.67
N ASP A 109 3.40 -3.79 2.87
CA ASP A 109 3.56 -5.13 3.44
C ASP A 109 2.34 -5.53 4.26
N ASP A 110 2.18 -6.83 4.51
CA ASP A 110 1.06 -7.41 5.23
C ASP A 110 1.16 -7.27 6.77
N ASP A 111 2.23 -6.64 7.26
CA ASP A 111 2.51 -6.37 8.68
C ASP A 111 2.65 -4.87 9.00
N THR A 112 2.23 -4.00 8.09
CA THR A 112 2.31 -2.54 8.27
C THR A 112 1.03 -1.97 8.92
N VAL A 113 1.14 -0.77 9.47
CA VAL A 113 -0.01 -0.01 9.99
C VAL A 113 -0.07 1.36 9.29
N PRO A 114 -0.62 1.44 8.06
CA PRO A 114 -0.65 2.70 7.33
C PRO A 114 -1.49 3.76 8.06
N PRO A 115 -1.04 5.04 8.12
CA PRO A 115 -1.86 6.15 8.57
C PRO A 115 -3.18 6.24 7.79
N LEU A 116 -4.22 6.82 8.38
CA LEU A 116 -5.54 6.90 7.73
C LEU A 116 -5.56 7.80 6.48
N ASP A 117 -4.58 8.63 6.30
CA ASP A 117 -4.39 9.54 5.16
C ASP A 117 -3.23 9.10 4.23
N TRP A 118 -2.78 7.83 4.36
CA TRP A 118 -1.63 7.31 3.64
C TRP A 118 -1.85 7.29 2.12
N VAL A 119 -2.98 6.73 1.67
CA VAL A 119 -3.31 6.68 0.24
C VAL A 119 -3.43 8.09 -0.33
N GLU A 120 -4.19 8.96 0.34
CA GLU A 120 -4.39 10.35 -0.06
C GLU A 120 -3.06 11.10 -0.22
N LYS A 121 -2.16 10.96 0.75
CA LYS A 121 -0.86 11.63 0.73
C LYS A 121 0.04 11.18 -0.42
N LEU A 122 0.00 9.89 -0.76
CA LEU A 122 0.79 9.38 -1.89
C LEU A 122 0.20 9.77 -3.24
N VAL A 123 -1.11 9.60 -3.39
CA VAL A 123 -1.81 9.84 -4.66
C VAL A 123 -1.71 11.29 -5.11
N ARG A 124 -1.79 12.26 -4.20
CA ARG A 124 -1.69 13.69 -4.53
C ARG A 124 -0.40 14.13 -5.22
N TRP A 125 0.70 13.38 -5.08
CA TRP A 125 1.93 13.71 -5.78
C TRP A 125 1.83 13.49 -7.29
N PHE A 126 0.95 12.62 -7.74
CA PHE A 126 0.73 12.33 -9.16
C PHE A 126 -0.13 13.37 -9.88
N ASP A 127 -0.59 14.43 -9.19
CA ASP A 127 -1.09 15.65 -9.85
C ASP A 127 0.01 16.33 -10.69
N ASN A 128 1.28 16.05 -10.40
CA ASN A 128 2.41 16.47 -11.20
C ASN A 128 2.81 15.34 -12.16
N PRO A 129 2.68 15.51 -13.50
CA PRO A 129 2.98 14.47 -14.48
C PRO A 129 4.48 14.10 -14.55
N GLU A 130 5.37 14.88 -13.95
CA GLU A 130 6.79 14.55 -13.84
C GLU A 130 7.10 13.52 -12.75
N VAL A 131 6.13 13.22 -11.88
CA VAL A 131 6.29 12.26 -10.78
C VAL A 131 6.05 10.84 -11.28
N GLY A 132 7.10 10.05 -11.37
CA GLY A 132 7.03 8.64 -11.76
C GLY A 132 6.91 7.65 -10.59
N ALA A 133 7.33 8.05 -9.40
CA ALA A 133 7.21 7.23 -8.20
C ALA A 133 7.23 8.09 -6.93
N VAL A 134 6.55 7.63 -5.88
CA VAL A 134 6.49 8.29 -4.57
C VAL A 134 6.82 7.26 -3.50
N GLY A 135 7.70 7.61 -2.58
CA GLY A 135 7.99 6.82 -1.39
C GLY A 135 7.73 7.61 -0.12
N GLY A 136 7.38 6.92 0.94
CA GLY A 136 7.19 7.49 2.27
C GLY A 136 8.18 6.93 3.29
N PRO A 137 8.32 7.58 4.45
CA PRO A 137 9.11 7.04 5.55
C PRO A 137 8.40 5.85 6.20
N ASN A 138 9.18 4.89 6.65
CA ASN A 138 8.73 3.84 7.55
C ASN A 138 9.20 4.17 8.95
N PHE A 139 8.32 4.05 9.93
CA PHE A 139 8.63 4.25 11.35
C PHE A 139 8.33 2.98 12.12
N ALA A 140 9.20 2.65 13.08
CA ALA A 140 8.92 1.62 14.05
C ALA A 140 7.71 2.02 14.92
N PRO A 141 6.79 1.10 15.23
CA PRO A 141 5.71 1.34 16.18
C PRO A 141 6.20 1.82 17.54
N ASP A 142 5.37 2.58 18.26
CA ASP A 142 5.75 3.14 19.56
C ASP A 142 6.00 2.07 20.64
N ASP A 143 5.41 0.91 20.48
CA ASP A 143 5.53 -0.25 21.38
C ASP A 143 6.64 -1.23 20.99
N ASP A 144 7.35 -0.97 19.89
CA ASP A 144 8.47 -1.80 19.47
C ASP A 144 9.60 -1.85 20.49
N PRO A 145 10.33 -2.99 20.58
CA PRO A 145 11.50 -3.14 21.42
C PRO A 145 12.56 -2.07 21.14
N PHE A 146 13.31 -1.68 22.17
CA PHE A 146 14.36 -0.67 22.07
C PHE A 146 15.34 -0.89 20.90
N GLY A 147 15.72 -2.18 20.65
CA GLY A 147 16.61 -2.52 19.53
C GLY A 147 16.01 -2.19 18.14
N ALA A 148 14.71 -2.44 17.94
CA ALA A 148 14.01 -2.10 16.71
C ALA A 148 13.95 -0.59 16.50
N LYS A 149 13.64 0.18 17.54
CA LYS A 149 13.67 1.67 17.51
C LYS A 149 15.05 2.22 17.18
N CYS A 150 16.12 1.60 17.73
CA CYS A 150 17.48 1.99 17.38
C CYS A 150 17.81 1.71 15.91
N ALA A 151 17.34 0.58 15.38
CA ALA A 151 17.50 0.26 13.96
C ALA A 151 16.75 1.25 13.07
N ASP A 152 15.51 1.61 13.43
CA ASP A 152 14.72 2.60 12.71
C ASP A 152 15.43 3.96 12.63
N VAL A 153 15.91 4.47 13.77
CA VAL A 153 16.71 5.70 13.82
C VAL A 153 17.95 5.61 12.95
N ALA A 154 18.66 4.47 12.97
CA ALA A 154 19.83 4.26 12.15
C ALA A 154 19.50 4.28 10.66
N PHE A 155 18.40 3.62 10.26
CA PHE A 155 17.92 3.62 8.87
C PHE A 155 17.45 4.99 8.38
N CYS A 156 17.06 5.89 9.28
CA CYS A 156 16.71 7.28 8.95
C CYS A 156 17.94 8.18 8.78
N THR A 157 19.17 7.69 8.99
CA THR A 157 20.39 8.50 8.82
C THR A 157 20.93 8.44 7.40
N LYS A 158 21.48 9.56 6.92
CA LYS A 158 22.14 9.63 5.61
C LYS A 158 23.32 8.65 5.49
N PHE A 159 23.94 8.31 6.62
CA PHE A 159 25.10 7.42 6.64
C PHE A 159 24.73 5.97 6.30
N MET A 160 23.59 5.48 6.84
CA MET A 160 23.18 4.09 6.63
C MET A 160 22.48 3.85 5.29
N THR A 161 21.79 4.84 4.76
CA THR A 161 20.92 4.68 3.58
C THR A 161 21.30 5.60 2.43
N ALA A 162 22.48 6.25 2.48
CA ALA A 162 22.94 7.20 1.47
C ALA A 162 21.88 8.28 1.13
N GLY A 163 20.96 8.53 2.06
CA GLY A 163 19.88 9.49 1.87
C GLY A 163 18.62 8.93 1.15
N THR A 164 18.52 7.63 0.94
CA THR A 164 17.33 7.00 0.31
C THR A 164 16.17 6.79 1.28
N ARG A 165 16.43 6.81 2.60
CA ARG A 165 15.41 6.83 3.64
C ARG A 165 15.62 8.06 4.49
N TYR A 166 14.71 9.01 4.40
CA TYR A 166 14.71 10.17 5.26
C TYR A 166 13.75 9.95 6.42
N GLY A 167 14.16 10.41 7.62
CA GLY A 167 13.22 10.67 8.69
C GLY A 167 12.17 11.69 8.22
N ALA A 168 11.04 11.75 8.91
CA ALA A 168 9.91 12.60 8.54
C ALA A 168 10.35 14.00 8.14
N GLN A 169 10.36 14.26 6.85
CA GLN A 169 10.48 15.61 6.33
C GLN A 169 9.06 16.18 6.28
N PRO A 170 8.82 17.35 6.88
CA PRO A 170 7.48 17.97 6.89
C PRO A 170 7.03 18.43 5.49
N LYS A 171 7.92 18.40 4.50
CA LYS A 171 7.65 18.72 3.10
C LYS A 171 8.29 17.65 2.22
N GLY A 172 7.51 17.05 1.34
CA GLY A 172 8.01 16.19 0.29
C GLY A 172 8.98 16.96 -0.62
N GLU A 173 9.97 16.28 -1.17
CA GLU A 173 10.95 16.82 -2.09
C GLU A 173 10.99 15.96 -3.35
N LEU A 174 11.00 16.60 -4.52
CA LEU A 174 11.21 15.90 -5.78
C LEU A 174 12.71 15.54 -5.86
N VAL A 175 12.97 14.25 -5.97
CA VAL A 175 14.33 13.73 -6.16
C VAL A 175 14.42 12.99 -7.48
N PRO A 176 15.54 13.09 -8.21
CA PRO A 176 15.75 12.27 -9.41
C PRO A 176 15.73 10.79 -9.03
N ILE A 177 15.07 9.95 -9.84
CA ILE A 177 15.19 8.51 -9.71
C ILE A 177 16.61 8.15 -10.15
N THR A 178 17.47 7.82 -9.18
CA THR A 178 18.81 7.31 -9.47
C THR A 178 18.71 5.80 -9.59
N HIS A 179 19.06 5.29 -10.77
CA HIS A 179 19.28 3.85 -10.96
C HIS A 179 20.60 3.47 -10.28
N ASN A 180 20.53 2.65 -9.25
CA ASN A 180 21.68 1.92 -8.74
C ASN A 180 21.66 0.51 -9.27
#